data_31397e91819b1d46a0b9578d82a9c44b
#
_entry.id   31397e91819b1d46a0b9578d82a9c44b
#
_cell.length_a   1.000
_cell.length_b   1.000
_cell.length_c   1.000
_cell.angle_alpha   90.00
_cell.angle_beta   90.00
_cell.angle_gamma   90.00
#
_symmetry.space_group_name_H-M   'P 1'
#
loop_
_entity.id
_entity.type
_entity.pdbx_description
1 polymer ?
#
loop_
_entity_poly.entity_id
_entity_poly.type
_entity_poly.pdbx_seq_one_letter_code
_entity_poly.pdbx_strand_id
1 'polypeptide(L)'
;MNYEKIKNDLISEVRLTQSQAEVFLLVTLGGKMPASQISKSLKISVEDALETSQKLVEFGGFIDMPETEFEAMHPRFTAVNMYRRMCERENIDFKKNLVVDNIGIALEEPYDDARTKYNKKK
;
A
#
# COMPACT_ATOMS: atom_id res chain seq x y z
N MET A 1 -5.05 -7.15 -14.01
CA MET A 1 -4.49 -5.96 -13.33
C MET A 1 -3.14 -5.59 -13.96
N ASN A 2 -2.92 -4.33 -14.19
CA ASN A 2 -1.64 -3.85 -14.71
C ASN A 2 -0.79 -3.31 -13.56
N TYR A 3 0.10 -4.13 -13.03
CA TYR A 3 0.94 -3.82 -11.88
C TYR A 3 1.79 -2.56 -12.11
N GLU A 4 2.46 -2.48 -13.26
CA GLU A 4 3.35 -1.35 -13.56
C GLU A 4 2.58 -0.03 -13.65
N LYS A 5 1.40 -0.05 -14.25
CA LYS A 5 0.56 1.14 -14.34
C LYS A 5 0.14 1.60 -12.94
N ILE A 6 -0.31 0.67 -12.09
CA ILE A 6 -0.76 1.02 -10.74
C ILE A 6 0.40 1.55 -9.91
N LYS A 7 1.58 0.93 -10.02
CA LYS A 7 2.78 1.42 -9.34
C LYS A 7 3.12 2.85 -9.77
N ASN A 8 3.11 3.09 -11.07
CA ASN A 8 3.42 4.42 -11.61
C ASN A 8 2.38 5.46 -11.19
N ASP A 9 1.11 5.09 -11.13
CA ASP A 9 0.05 5.99 -10.68
C ASP A 9 0.20 6.33 -9.19
N LEU A 10 0.60 5.36 -8.36
CA LEU A 10 0.91 5.62 -6.95
C LEU A 10 2.06 6.61 -6.80
N ILE A 11 3.07 6.49 -7.64
CA ILE A 11 4.22 7.41 -7.62
C ILE A 11 3.81 8.81 -8.08
N SER A 12 3.08 8.91 -9.18
CA SER A 12 2.74 10.20 -9.78
C SER A 12 1.63 10.94 -9.01
N GLU A 13 0.58 10.24 -8.58
CA GLU A 13 -0.60 10.87 -7.97
C GLU A 13 -0.53 10.95 -6.46
N VAL A 14 -0.02 9.92 -5.81
CA VAL A 14 0.06 9.84 -4.35
C VAL A 14 1.43 10.27 -3.84
N ARG A 15 2.39 10.38 -4.76
CA ARG A 15 3.77 10.80 -4.51
C ARG A 15 4.53 9.86 -3.58
N LEU A 16 4.27 8.58 -3.74
CA LEU A 16 5.09 7.55 -3.09
C LEU A 16 6.43 7.44 -3.84
N THR A 17 7.47 7.02 -3.14
CA THR A 17 8.69 6.60 -3.80
C THR A 17 8.45 5.24 -4.47
N GLN A 18 9.35 4.82 -5.36
CA GLN A 18 9.24 3.50 -5.97
C GLN A 18 9.22 2.40 -4.92
N SER A 19 10.11 2.48 -3.92
CA SER A 19 10.15 1.49 -2.83
C SER A 19 8.86 1.46 -2.03
N GLN A 20 8.30 2.63 -1.72
CA GLN A 20 7.03 2.71 -0.99
C GLN A 20 5.89 2.09 -1.80
N ALA A 21 5.82 2.38 -3.09
CA ALA A 21 4.79 1.82 -3.96
C ALA A 21 4.91 0.29 -4.03
N GLU A 22 6.12 -0.23 -4.16
CA GLU A 22 6.36 -1.68 -4.23
C GLU A 22 5.99 -2.38 -2.93
N VAL A 23 6.36 -1.80 -1.78
CA VAL A 23 6.01 -2.36 -0.47
C VAL A 23 4.49 -2.33 -0.26
N PHE A 24 3.85 -1.22 -0.59
CA PHE A 24 2.39 -1.10 -0.48
C PHE A 24 1.68 -2.17 -1.32
N LEU A 25 2.10 -2.34 -2.57
CA LEU A 25 1.49 -3.32 -3.47
C LEU A 25 1.74 -4.75 -2.99
N LEU A 26 2.95 -5.04 -2.50
CA LEU A 26 3.25 -6.38 -1.99
C LEU A 26 2.31 -6.78 -0.86
N VAL A 27 2.11 -5.91 0.12
CA VAL A 27 1.25 -6.21 1.27
C VAL A 27 -0.22 -6.21 0.89
N THR A 28 -0.63 -5.30 0.01
CA THR A 28 -2.01 -5.28 -0.48
C THR A 28 -2.36 -6.56 -1.23
N LEU A 29 -1.45 -7.04 -2.07
CA LEU A 29 -1.69 -8.21 -2.91
C LEU A 29 -1.40 -9.53 -2.22
N GLY A 30 -0.52 -9.53 -1.22
CA GLY A 30 -0.09 -10.75 -0.54
C GLY A 30 -0.72 -10.98 0.83
N GLY A 31 -1.38 -9.99 1.39
CA GLY A 31 -1.91 -10.04 2.74
C GLY A 31 -0.91 -9.54 3.77
N LYS A 32 -1.33 -9.47 5.03
CA LYS A 32 -0.47 -8.94 6.09
C LYS A 32 0.81 -9.75 6.22
N MET A 33 1.90 -9.07 6.51
CA MET A 33 3.20 -9.72 6.64
C MET A 33 4.17 -8.88 7.48
N PRO A 34 5.18 -9.52 8.09
CA PRO A 34 6.21 -8.78 8.83
C PRO A 34 7.28 -8.22 7.89
N ALA A 35 8.07 -7.29 8.41
CA ALA A 35 9.16 -6.67 7.64
C ALA A 35 10.16 -7.69 7.12
N SER A 36 10.39 -8.79 7.84
CA SER A 36 11.30 -9.85 7.38
C SER A 36 10.84 -10.49 6.07
N GLN A 37 9.53 -10.68 5.92
CA GLN A 37 8.98 -11.24 4.69
C GLN A 37 9.02 -10.24 3.55
N ILE A 38 8.75 -8.96 3.83
CA ILE A 38 8.87 -7.88 2.84
C ILE A 38 10.31 -7.81 2.33
N SER A 39 11.27 -7.86 3.25
CA SER A 39 12.70 -7.88 2.95
C SER A 39 13.06 -9.00 1.96
N LYS A 40 12.62 -10.21 2.24
CA LYS A 40 12.89 -11.37 1.39
C LYS A 40 12.25 -11.23 0.01
N SER A 41 11.01 -10.79 -0.02
CA SER A 41 10.24 -10.70 -1.27
C SER A 41 10.79 -9.64 -2.21
N LEU A 42 11.24 -8.52 -1.68
CA LEU A 42 11.72 -7.40 -2.50
C LEU A 42 13.25 -7.31 -2.57
N LYS A 43 13.95 -8.21 -1.88
CA LYS A 43 15.43 -8.25 -1.85
C LYS A 43 16.02 -6.93 -1.35
N ILE A 44 15.45 -6.44 -0.26
CA ILE A 44 15.95 -5.25 0.45
C ILE A 44 16.29 -5.65 1.88
N SER A 45 16.99 -4.79 2.62
CA SER A 45 17.30 -5.08 4.02
C SER A 45 16.03 -5.06 4.88
N VAL A 46 16.06 -5.76 6.01
CA VAL A 46 14.95 -5.71 6.97
C VAL A 46 14.76 -4.28 7.49
N GLU A 47 15.85 -3.55 7.69
CA GLU A 47 15.80 -2.16 8.13
C GLU A 47 15.06 -1.28 7.13
N ASP A 48 15.37 -1.43 5.84
CA ASP A 48 14.69 -0.68 4.78
C ASP A 48 13.21 -1.08 4.69
N ALA A 49 12.92 -2.38 4.81
CA ALA A 49 11.54 -2.87 4.79
C ALA A 49 10.73 -2.26 5.95
N LEU A 50 11.32 -2.25 7.14
CA LEU A 50 10.67 -1.70 8.33
C LEU A 50 10.45 -0.20 8.21
N GLU A 51 11.49 0.55 7.82
CA GLU A 51 11.40 2.00 7.66
C GLU A 51 10.36 2.39 6.61
N THR A 52 10.37 1.72 5.46
CA THR A 52 9.42 1.99 4.38
C THR A 52 7.99 1.68 4.84
N SER A 53 7.79 0.57 5.54
CA SER A 53 6.47 0.17 6.04
C SER A 53 5.94 1.13 7.10
N GLN A 54 6.80 1.60 8.00
CA GLN A 54 6.44 2.59 9.01
C GLN A 54 6.05 3.92 8.36
N LYS A 55 6.73 4.29 7.29
CA LYS A 55 6.37 5.48 6.52
C LYS A 55 5.00 5.34 5.88
N LEU A 56 4.66 4.14 5.40
CA LEU A 56 3.35 3.87 4.84
C LEU A 56 2.24 3.90 5.91
N VAL A 57 2.54 3.50 7.14
CA VAL A 57 1.62 3.69 8.27
C VAL A 57 1.35 5.19 8.46
N GLU A 58 2.39 5.98 8.49
CA GLU A 58 2.30 7.44 8.64
C GLU A 58 1.50 8.06 7.51
N PHE A 59 1.66 7.56 6.28
CA PHE A 59 0.95 8.06 5.10
C PHE A 59 -0.49 7.54 4.99
N GLY A 60 -0.89 6.60 5.84
CA GLY A 60 -2.25 6.08 5.82
C GLY A 60 -2.50 4.92 4.88
N GLY A 61 -1.45 4.28 4.38
CA GLY A 61 -1.56 3.11 3.51
C GLY A 61 -1.56 1.80 4.26
N PHE A 62 -0.91 1.76 5.41
CA PHE A 62 -0.83 0.56 6.26
C PHE A 62 -1.35 0.84 7.66
N ILE A 63 -1.77 -0.21 8.33
CA ILE A 63 -1.96 -0.21 9.78
C ILE A 63 -0.85 -1.04 10.41
N ASP A 64 -0.43 -0.61 11.59
CA ASP A 64 0.61 -1.27 12.37
C ASP A 64 -0.07 -2.36 13.21
N MET A 65 0.29 -3.60 12.98
CA MET A 65 -0.30 -4.72 13.68
C MET A 65 0.60 -5.18 14.82
N PRO A 66 0.06 -5.85 15.85
CA PRO A 66 0.89 -6.47 16.87
C PRO A 66 1.96 -7.37 16.24
N GLU A 67 3.10 -7.52 16.91
CA GLU A 67 4.20 -8.38 16.48
C GLU A 67 4.90 -7.92 15.21
N THR A 68 4.89 -6.62 14.95
CA THR A 68 5.62 -5.99 13.83
C THR A 68 5.16 -6.45 12.44
N GLU A 69 3.91 -6.86 12.33
CA GLU A 69 3.32 -7.11 11.03
C GLU A 69 2.68 -5.83 10.48
N PHE A 70 2.53 -5.78 9.17
CA PHE A 70 1.89 -4.66 8.49
C PHE A 70 0.74 -5.19 7.64
N GLU A 71 -0.35 -4.44 7.61
CA GLU A 71 -1.54 -4.82 6.85
C GLU A 71 -2.08 -3.60 6.13
N ALA A 72 -2.54 -3.79 4.89
CA ALA A 72 -3.25 -2.75 4.16
C ALA A 72 -4.75 -2.93 4.37
N MET A 73 -5.45 -1.82 4.58
CA MET A 73 -6.91 -1.83 4.60
C MET A 73 -7.43 -1.88 3.17
N HIS A 74 -8.76 -1.87 3.00
CA HIS A 74 -9.38 -1.98 1.69
C HIS A 74 -8.82 -0.91 0.73
N PRO A 75 -8.40 -1.29 -0.49
CA PRO A 75 -7.68 -0.38 -1.39
C PRO A 75 -8.46 0.85 -1.83
N ARG A 76 -9.78 0.79 -1.91
CA ARG A 76 -10.57 1.98 -2.21
C ARG A 76 -10.43 3.04 -1.11
N PHE A 77 -10.32 2.59 0.13
CA PHE A 77 -10.09 3.48 1.26
C PHE A 77 -8.64 3.96 1.29
N THR A 78 -7.68 3.04 1.18
CA THR A 78 -6.26 3.39 1.36
C THR A 78 -5.75 4.30 0.26
N ALA A 79 -6.14 4.07 -0.99
CA ALA A 79 -5.69 4.91 -2.10
C ALA A 79 -6.15 6.37 -1.89
N VAL A 80 -7.42 6.57 -1.59
CA VAL A 80 -7.97 7.91 -1.35
C VAL A 80 -7.38 8.53 -0.09
N ASN A 81 -7.23 7.74 0.97
CA ASN A 81 -6.68 8.23 2.24
C ASN A 81 -5.23 8.70 2.09
N MET A 82 -4.41 7.94 1.39
CA MET A 82 -3.03 8.34 1.12
C MET A 82 -2.98 9.60 0.26
N TYR A 83 -3.85 9.70 -0.74
CA TYR A 83 -3.94 10.87 -1.59
C TYR A 83 -4.33 12.11 -0.78
N ARG A 84 -5.36 11.97 0.08
CA ARG A 84 -5.81 13.07 0.93
C ARG A 84 -4.69 13.56 1.85
N ARG A 85 -3.95 12.64 2.48
CA ARG A 85 -2.83 12.99 3.36
C ARG A 85 -1.69 13.65 2.58
N MET A 86 -1.44 13.20 1.36
CA MET A 86 -0.45 13.84 0.50
C MET A 86 -0.86 15.28 0.18
N CYS A 87 -2.13 15.50 -0.16
CA CYS A 87 -2.65 16.85 -0.41
C CYS A 87 -2.45 17.76 0.79
N GLU A 88 -2.70 17.26 2.00
CA GLU A 88 -2.48 18.02 3.24
C GLU A 88 -1.01 18.41 3.40
N ARG A 89 -0.09 17.45 3.20
CA ARG A 89 1.35 17.71 3.33
C ARG A 89 1.86 18.71 2.31
N GLU A 90 1.33 18.66 1.09
CA GLU A 90 1.82 19.47 -0.03
C GLU A 90 1.02 20.75 -0.23
N ASN A 91 0.05 21.04 0.63
CA ASN A 91 -0.83 22.19 0.50
C ASN A 91 -1.55 22.24 -0.85
N ILE A 92 -2.05 21.08 -1.28
CA ILE A 92 -2.81 20.92 -2.51
C ILE A 92 -4.27 20.71 -2.12
N ASP A 93 -5.20 21.34 -2.84
CA ASP A 93 -6.62 21.14 -2.60
C ASP A 93 -7.00 19.68 -2.83
N PHE A 94 -7.69 19.08 -1.87
CA PHE A 94 -8.18 17.71 -2.01
C PHE A 94 -9.42 17.73 -2.90
N LYS A 95 -9.29 17.14 -4.09
CA LYS A 95 -10.38 17.02 -5.05
C LYS A 95 -10.47 15.59 -5.55
N LYS A 96 -11.64 15.21 -6.06
CA LYS A 96 -11.81 13.90 -6.68
C LYS A 96 -10.73 13.68 -7.75
N ASN A 97 -10.04 12.55 -7.66
CA ASN A 97 -8.99 12.18 -8.60
C ASN A 97 -9.31 10.80 -9.17
N LEU A 98 -9.69 10.76 -10.44
CA LEU A 98 -10.10 9.51 -11.08
C LEU A 98 -8.98 8.48 -11.17
N VAL A 99 -7.73 8.93 -11.30
CA VAL A 99 -6.59 8.02 -11.32
C VAL A 99 -6.47 7.30 -9.97
N VAL A 100 -6.60 8.05 -8.88
CA VAL A 100 -6.56 7.49 -7.52
C VAL A 100 -7.73 6.54 -7.29
N ASP A 101 -8.95 6.93 -7.71
CA ASP A 101 -10.13 6.06 -7.61
C ASP A 101 -9.90 4.75 -8.36
N ASN A 102 -9.29 4.82 -9.53
CA ASN A 102 -9.01 3.64 -10.36
C ASN A 102 -7.95 2.72 -9.74
N ILE A 103 -6.99 3.27 -8.99
CA ILE A 103 -6.05 2.46 -8.23
C ILE A 103 -6.81 1.56 -7.25
N GLY A 104 -7.73 2.14 -6.49
CA GLY A 104 -8.55 1.40 -5.54
C GLY A 104 -9.40 0.33 -6.20
N ILE A 105 -10.02 0.67 -7.32
CA ILE A 105 -10.86 -0.26 -8.08
C ILE A 105 -10.01 -1.44 -8.61
N ALA A 106 -8.86 -1.15 -9.19
CA ALA A 106 -7.99 -2.18 -9.77
C ALA A 106 -7.45 -3.15 -8.72
N LEU A 107 -7.22 -2.69 -7.50
CA LEU A 107 -6.67 -3.50 -6.42
C LEU A 107 -7.72 -4.25 -5.61
N GLU A 108 -9.01 -3.95 -5.80
CA GLU A 108 -10.08 -4.52 -4.98
C GLU A 108 -10.13 -6.04 -5.05
N GLU A 109 -10.19 -6.61 -6.27
CA GLU A 109 -10.30 -8.05 -6.45
C GLU A 109 -9.09 -8.82 -5.91
N PRO A 110 -7.85 -8.45 -6.28
CA PRO A 110 -6.70 -9.16 -5.73
C PRO A 110 -6.56 -8.99 -4.21
N TYR A 111 -6.98 -7.86 -3.66
CA TYR A 111 -7.00 -7.66 -2.21
C TYR A 111 -7.98 -8.63 -1.54
N ASP A 112 -9.18 -8.74 -2.08
CA ASP A 112 -10.21 -9.65 -1.55
C ASP A 112 -9.75 -11.10 -1.65
N ASP A 113 -9.10 -11.47 -2.78
CA ASP A 113 -8.55 -12.81 -2.98
C ASP A 113 -7.49 -13.14 -1.93
N ALA A 114 -6.60 -12.20 -1.64
CA ALA A 114 -5.55 -12.40 -0.63
C ALA A 114 -6.15 -12.62 0.76
N ARG A 115 -7.16 -11.84 1.12
CA ARG A 115 -7.85 -11.99 2.41
C ARG A 115 -8.55 -13.34 2.52
N THR A 116 -9.21 -13.76 1.46
CA THR A 116 -9.91 -15.05 1.42
C THR A 116 -8.93 -16.20 1.61
N LYS A 117 -7.79 -16.17 0.91
CA LYS A 117 -6.75 -17.18 1.06
C LYS A 117 -6.19 -17.22 2.48
N TYR A 118 -5.94 -16.06 3.06
CA TYR A 118 -5.43 -15.95 4.42
C TYR A 118 -6.43 -16.57 5.40
N ASN A 119 -7.72 -16.24 5.26
CA ASN A 119 -8.76 -16.77 6.15
C ASN A 119 -8.95 -18.27 6.01
N LYS A 120 -8.80 -18.82 4.80
CA LYS A 120 -8.92 -20.25 4.55
C LYS A 120 -7.79 -21.06 5.19
N LYS A 121 -6.62 -20.45 5.38
CA LYS A 121 -5.46 -21.11 6.00
C LYS A 121 -5.56 -21.21 7.52
N LYS A 122 -6.51 -20.52 8.09
CA LYS A 122 -6.80 -20.62 9.51
C LYS A 122 -7.72 -21.82 9.77
#